data_b9ed62aad2e5086987669aaee701b958
#
_entry.id   b9ed62aad2e5086987669aaee701b958
#
_cell.length_a   1.000
_cell.length_b   1.000
_cell.length_c   1.000
_cell.angle_alpha   90.00
_cell.angle_beta   90.00
_cell.angle_gamma   90.00
#
_symmetry.space_group_name_H-M   'P 1'
#
loop_
_entity.id
_entity.type
_entity.pdbx_description
1 polymer ?
#
loop_
_entity_poly.entity_id
_entity_poly.type
_entity_poly.pdbx_seq_one_letter_code
_entity_poly.pdbx_strand_id
1 'polypeptide(L)'
;MDAMASTFGMLIAVRVFHLGQVEKSIFLSATSGGLITSLFVVPLLLRARSTIAGTAARVQMLGGACMTAAALFPREPWVFIIGLSLGLFCFSMQIPLMTQIYRLNYPEAQRGRLYAITGVTRSAAAVGFGFFGGWLLGLEVGNYVWLLWCFAASGFLSGLWTHGLPAVAWESSEGGARLWSALRWVREDRDFRTLLISWMMMGIGNLVAASLFVEYLANPKHGINLPEREVAWITGVVPVAVRMVSSYPWGLIYDRVGLFTVRSILNVIFAMAILTFFGGHGHLAWCVGMGLWGMANAGGNVTWGLWVTKLAPKHAVAEYMSVHSFLTGFRGLLAPPLAFASLQVMSFQTLGILCSAAILSASAFITVRARSSDDETRRRLGPRERL
;
A
#
# COMPACT_ATOMS: atom_id res chain seq x y z
N MET A 1 1.60 -1.18 -11.78
CA MET A 1 2.53 -0.78 -10.70
C MET A 1 2.44 -1.69 -9.50
N ASP A 2 1.24 -1.94 -8.91
CA ASP A 2 1.10 -2.82 -7.74
C ASP A 2 1.69 -4.22 -7.98
N ALA A 3 1.38 -4.85 -9.13
CA ALA A 3 1.91 -6.17 -9.49
C ALA A 3 3.44 -6.17 -9.69
N MET A 4 4.01 -5.06 -10.12
CA MET A 4 5.45 -4.90 -10.25
C MET A 4 6.14 -4.90 -8.88
N ALA A 5 5.72 -4.02 -7.98
CA ALA A 5 6.39 -3.85 -6.71
C ALA A 5 6.25 -5.07 -5.81
N SER A 6 5.06 -5.64 -5.75
CA SER A 6 4.77 -6.75 -4.84
C SER A 6 5.23 -8.12 -5.35
N THR A 7 5.33 -8.30 -6.65
CA THR A 7 5.60 -9.61 -7.24
C THR A 7 6.82 -9.61 -8.16
N PHE A 8 6.71 -8.95 -9.33
CA PHE A 8 7.74 -9.12 -10.37
C PHE A 8 9.06 -8.45 -10.03
N GLY A 9 9.06 -7.26 -9.42
CA GLY A 9 10.30 -6.63 -8.98
C GLY A 9 11.05 -7.49 -7.98
N MET A 10 10.35 -8.05 -7.00
CA MET A 10 10.95 -8.98 -6.02
C MET A 10 11.37 -10.30 -6.65
N LEU A 11 10.56 -10.84 -7.58
CA LEU A 11 10.88 -12.09 -8.27
C LEU A 11 12.16 -11.96 -9.10
N ILE A 12 12.31 -10.87 -9.86
CA ILE A 12 13.52 -10.55 -10.61
C ILE A 12 14.72 -10.35 -9.65
N ALA A 13 14.52 -9.62 -8.54
CA ALA A 13 15.57 -9.40 -7.53
C ALA A 13 16.09 -10.72 -6.94
N VAL A 14 15.20 -11.69 -6.72
CA VAL A 14 15.55 -13.01 -6.15
C VAL A 14 16.14 -13.94 -7.20
N ARG A 15 15.49 -14.06 -8.38
CA ARG A 15 15.79 -15.10 -9.38
C ARG A 15 16.91 -14.73 -10.34
N VAL A 16 16.96 -13.46 -10.76
CA VAL A 16 17.89 -12.99 -11.78
C VAL A 16 19.17 -12.46 -11.14
N PHE A 17 18.99 -11.54 -10.20
CA PHE A 17 20.13 -10.83 -9.62
C PHE A 17 20.62 -11.43 -8.31
N HIS A 18 19.90 -12.37 -7.73
CA HIS A 18 20.26 -12.98 -6.44
C HIS A 18 20.61 -11.94 -5.36
N LEU A 19 19.85 -10.84 -5.34
CA LEU A 19 20.12 -9.68 -4.50
C LEU A 19 20.18 -10.04 -3.01
N GLY A 20 21.03 -9.33 -2.29
CA GLY A 20 21.15 -9.43 -0.84
C GLY A 20 19.92 -8.82 -0.11
N GLN A 21 19.91 -8.95 1.19
CA GLN A 21 18.81 -8.48 2.03
C GLN A 21 18.69 -6.95 2.04
N VAL A 22 19.82 -6.25 1.98
CA VAL A 22 19.87 -4.77 1.99
C VAL A 22 19.25 -4.24 0.70
N GLU A 23 19.63 -4.76 -0.45
CA GLU A 23 19.15 -4.33 -1.76
C GLU A 23 17.63 -4.57 -1.90
N LYS A 24 17.16 -5.74 -1.47
CA LYS A 24 15.71 -6.05 -1.44
C LYS A 24 14.96 -5.12 -0.52
N SER A 25 15.53 -4.76 0.62
CA SER A 25 14.95 -3.79 1.56
C SER A 25 14.83 -2.40 0.95
N ILE A 26 15.87 -1.90 0.27
CA ILE A 26 15.88 -0.61 -0.42
C ILE A 26 14.76 -0.59 -1.46
N PHE A 27 14.68 -1.62 -2.30
CA PHE A 27 13.67 -1.75 -3.34
C PHE A 27 12.23 -1.69 -2.78
N LEU A 28 11.93 -2.49 -1.76
CA LEU A 28 10.58 -2.53 -1.18
C LEU A 28 10.23 -1.26 -0.39
N SER A 29 11.22 -0.57 0.19
CA SER A 29 11.03 0.69 0.91
C SER A 29 10.79 1.90 0.01
N ALA A 30 11.14 1.81 -1.27
CA ALA A 30 11.11 2.94 -2.21
C ALA A 30 9.70 3.57 -2.35
N THR A 31 8.66 2.74 -2.42
CA THR A 31 7.26 3.18 -2.47
C THR A 31 6.90 4.04 -1.25
N SER A 32 7.31 3.63 -0.07
CA SER A 32 7.03 4.34 1.18
C SER A 32 7.85 5.63 1.29
N GLY A 33 9.07 5.62 0.79
CA GLY A 33 9.91 6.82 0.66
C GLY A 33 9.25 7.88 -0.22
N GLY A 34 8.69 7.49 -1.36
CA GLY A 34 7.94 8.40 -2.24
C GLY A 34 6.70 9.00 -1.56
N LEU A 35 5.98 8.21 -0.77
CA LEU A 35 4.82 8.69 -0.02
C LEU A 35 5.20 9.73 1.05
N ILE A 36 6.26 9.52 1.82
CA ILE A 36 6.76 10.51 2.79
C ILE A 36 7.19 11.78 2.08
N THR A 37 7.99 11.63 1.04
CA THR A 37 8.56 12.76 0.29
C THR A 37 7.48 13.59 -0.38
N SER A 38 6.36 13.00 -0.79
CA SER A 38 5.23 13.69 -1.40
C SER A 38 4.69 14.83 -0.54
N LEU A 39 4.72 14.70 0.79
CA LEU A 39 4.24 15.72 1.73
C LEU A 39 5.06 17.02 1.68
N PHE A 40 6.32 16.92 1.29
CA PHE A 40 7.24 18.06 1.22
C PHE A 40 7.45 18.55 -0.22
N VAL A 41 7.64 17.62 -1.15
CA VAL A 41 8.02 17.92 -2.53
C VAL A 41 6.84 18.37 -3.37
N VAL A 42 5.66 17.78 -3.20
CA VAL A 42 4.48 18.15 -3.99
C VAL A 42 4.12 19.64 -3.83
N PRO A 43 4.01 20.21 -2.62
CA PRO A 43 3.77 21.64 -2.45
C PRO A 43 4.85 22.52 -3.08
N LEU A 44 6.11 22.07 -3.05
CA LEU A 44 7.23 22.79 -3.66
C LEU A 44 7.13 22.79 -5.19
N LEU A 45 6.86 21.65 -5.80
CA LEU A 45 6.70 21.52 -7.25
C LEU A 45 5.51 22.33 -7.79
N LEU A 46 4.45 22.44 -7.00
CA LEU A 46 3.26 23.21 -7.39
C LEU A 46 3.48 24.73 -7.34
N ARG A 47 4.39 25.22 -6.48
CA ARG A 47 4.78 26.64 -6.45
C ARG A 47 5.46 27.11 -7.75
N ALA A 48 6.01 26.20 -8.55
CA ALA A 48 6.68 26.50 -9.80
C ALA A 48 5.72 26.84 -10.98
N ARG A 49 4.53 27.38 -10.69
CA ARG A 49 3.48 27.77 -11.68
C ARG A 49 3.05 26.65 -12.64
N SER A 50 3.10 25.42 -12.21
CA SER A 50 2.68 24.29 -13.01
C SER A 50 1.27 23.82 -12.65
N THR A 51 0.58 23.25 -13.62
CA THR A 51 -0.71 22.62 -13.38
C THR A 51 -0.54 21.34 -12.58
N ILE A 52 -1.57 20.92 -11.83
CA ILE A 52 -1.54 19.67 -11.05
C ILE A 52 -1.31 18.48 -11.97
N ALA A 53 -2.04 18.42 -13.10
CA ALA A 53 -1.92 17.37 -14.10
C ALA A 53 -0.51 17.34 -14.74
N GLY A 54 0.02 18.52 -15.13
CA GLY A 54 1.36 18.63 -15.70
C GLY A 54 2.47 18.25 -14.72
N THR A 55 2.29 18.51 -13.42
CA THR A 55 3.24 18.06 -12.39
C THR A 55 3.18 16.56 -12.20
N ALA A 56 1.98 15.98 -12.10
CA ALA A 56 1.81 14.54 -12.00
C ALA A 56 2.39 13.81 -13.22
N ALA A 57 2.14 14.33 -14.44
CA ALA A 57 2.68 13.80 -15.68
C ALA A 57 4.21 13.76 -15.69
N ARG A 58 4.86 14.87 -15.31
CA ARG A 58 6.34 14.94 -15.24
C ARG A 58 6.92 13.93 -14.26
N VAL A 59 6.31 13.78 -13.08
CA VAL A 59 6.75 12.81 -12.08
C VAL A 59 6.58 11.37 -12.61
N GLN A 60 5.49 11.07 -13.31
CA GLN A 60 5.26 9.76 -13.95
C GLN A 60 6.29 9.48 -15.06
N MET A 61 6.55 10.45 -15.92
CA MET A 61 7.54 10.31 -16.99
C MET A 61 8.96 10.14 -16.43
N LEU A 62 9.30 10.86 -15.36
CA LEU A 62 10.59 10.66 -14.66
C LEU A 62 10.70 9.23 -14.12
N GLY A 63 9.63 8.71 -13.51
CA GLY A 63 9.57 7.31 -13.07
C GLY A 63 9.74 6.34 -14.24
N GLY A 64 9.10 6.61 -15.38
CA GLY A 64 9.26 5.84 -16.62
C GLY A 64 10.71 5.89 -17.14
N ALA A 65 11.35 7.05 -17.11
CA ALA A 65 12.74 7.21 -17.53
C ALA A 65 13.72 6.44 -16.62
N CYS A 66 13.53 6.45 -15.31
CA CYS A 66 14.31 5.62 -14.39
C CYS A 66 14.18 4.13 -14.68
N MET A 67 12.96 3.67 -14.99
CA MET A 67 12.72 2.27 -15.37
C MET A 67 13.29 1.93 -16.76
N THR A 68 13.33 2.88 -17.69
CA THR A 68 13.99 2.72 -18.97
C THR A 68 15.49 2.46 -18.81
N ALA A 69 16.15 3.17 -17.89
CA ALA A 69 17.54 2.91 -17.58
C ALA A 69 17.78 1.44 -17.15
N ALA A 70 16.91 0.91 -16.28
CA ALA A 70 16.96 -0.50 -15.89
C ALA A 70 16.73 -1.46 -17.07
N ALA A 71 15.87 -1.11 -18.02
CA ALA A 71 15.60 -1.92 -19.21
C ALA A 71 16.74 -1.86 -20.26
N LEU A 72 17.44 -0.73 -20.37
CA LEU A 72 18.58 -0.56 -21.27
C LEU A 72 19.85 -1.28 -20.77
N PHE A 73 20.02 -1.36 -19.45
CA PHE A 73 21.15 -2.03 -18.81
C PHE A 73 20.68 -3.24 -17.98
N PRO A 74 20.04 -4.22 -18.63
CA PRO A 74 19.33 -5.27 -17.91
C PRO A 74 20.26 -6.22 -17.13
N ARG A 75 21.54 -6.24 -17.40
CA ARG A 75 22.53 -7.11 -16.71
C ARG A 75 23.17 -6.47 -15.49
N GLU A 76 22.91 -5.17 -15.26
CA GLU A 76 23.54 -4.41 -14.18
C GLU A 76 22.64 -4.36 -12.94
N PRO A 77 22.96 -5.09 -11.85
CA PRO A 77 22.14 -5.18 -10.66
C PRO A 77 21.85 -3.82 -10.02
N TRP A 78 22.85 -2.93 -9.98
CA TRP A 78 22.70 -1.61 -9.39
C TRP A 78 21.80 -0.70 -10.22
N VAL A 79 21.86 -0.78 -11.55
CA VAL A 79 20.97 0.00 -12.43
C VAL A 79 19.53 -0.50 -12.28
N PHE A 80 19.34 -1.81 -12.16
CA PHE A 80 18.04 -2.41 -11.85
C PHE A 80 17.48 -1.89 -10.53
N ILE A 81 18.25 -2.00 -9.42
CA ILE A 81 17.80 -1.58 -8.09
C ILE A 81 17.46 -0.10 -8.07
N ILE A 82 18.38 0.76 -8.53
CA ILE A 82 18.22 2.21 -8.50
C ILE A 82 17.07 2.63 -9.44
N GLY A 83 17.07 2.12 -10.67
CA GLY A 83 16.07 2.49 -11.68
C GLY A 83 14.65 2.12 -11.25
N LEU A 84 14.45 0.89 -10.74
CA LEU A 84 13.14 0.47 -10.25
C LEU A 84 12.75 1.18 -8.95
N SER A 85 13.67 1.34 -8.01
CA SER A 85 13.41 2.04 -6.75
C SER A 85 13.01 3.49 -6.99
N LEU A 86 13.74 4.23 -7.83
CA LEU A 86 13.40 5.60 -8.19
C LEU A 86 12.07 5.68 -8.98
N GLY A 87 11.84 4.71 -9.87
CA GLY A 87 10.57 4.60 -10.56
C GLY A 87 9.38 4.46 -9.61
N LEU A 88 9.46 3.50 -8.68
CA LEU A 88 8.42 3.28 -7.65
C LEU A 88 8.26 4.47 -6.71
N PHE A 89 9.36 5.11 -6.33
CA PHE A 89 9.38 6.34 -5.56
C PHE A 89 8.59 7.45 -6.26
N CYS A 90 8.84 7.70 -7.54
CA CYS A 90 8.11 8.68 -8.35
C CYS A 90 6.61 8.35 -8.41
N PHE A 91 6.26 7.07 -8.67
CA PHE A 91 4.86 6.66 -8.74
C PHE A 91 4.11 6.77 -7.41
N SER A 92 4.78 6.63 -6.28
CA SER A 92 4.16 6.87 -4.97
C SER A 92 4.05 8.35 -4.65
N MET A 93 5.05 9.14 -5.02
CA MET A 93 5.07 10.58 -4.79
C MET A 93 3.90 11.30 -5.48
N GLN A 94 3.38 10.78 -6.61
CA GLN A 94 2.25 11.37 -7.32
C GLN A 94 0.87 11.12 -6.68
N ILE A 95 0.74 10.20 -5.70
CA ILE A 95 -0.58 9.79 -5.13
C ILE A 95 -1.42 11.00 -4.68
N PRO A 96 -0.89 11.99 -3.97
CA PRO A 96 -1.66 13.17 -3.58
C PRO A 96 -2.12 14.02 -4.79
N LEU A 97 -1.29 14.11 -5.83
CA LEU A 97 -1.64 14.83 -7.07
C LEU A 97 -2.80 14.14 -7.80
N MET A 98 -2.75 12.82 -7.92
CA MET A 98 -3.84 12.04 -8.53
C MET A 98 -5.14 12.17 -7.74
N THR A 99 -5.07 12.20 -6.41
CA THR A 99 -6.25 12.44 -5.57
C THR A 99 -6.88 13.80 -5.84
N GLN A 100 -6.08 14.84 -6.03
CA GLN A 100 -6.54 16.17 -6.41
C GLN A 100 -7.13 16.18 -7.83
N ILE A 101 -6.51 15.50 -8.80
CA ILE A 101 -7.02 15.36 -10.15
C ILE A 101 -8.41 14.73 -10.16
N TYR A 102 -8.63 13.66 -9.38
CA TYR A 102 -9.95 13.04 -9.24
C TYR A 102 -10.97 13.99 -8.62
N ARG A 103 -10.57 14.76 -7.60
CA ARG A 103 -11.44 15.74 -6.96
C ARG A 103 -11.91 16.83 -7.93
N LEU A 104 -11.03 17.29 -8.79
CA LEU A 104 -11.28 18.42 -9.71
C LEU A 104 -12.04 17.98 -10.97
N ASN A 105 -11.77 16.78 -11.49
CA ASN A 105 -12.31 16.31 -12.76
C ASN A 105 -13.56 15.43 -12.62
N TYR A 106 -13.82 14.87 -11.43
CA TYR A 106 -15.02 14.05 -11.23
C TYR A 106 -16.14 14.86 -10.59
N PRO A 107 -17.34 14.91 -11.23
CA PRO A 107 -18.52 15.54 -10.65
C PRO A 107 -18.81 14.99 -9.25
N GLU A 108 -19.16 15.85 -8.31
CA GLU A 108 -19.32 15.48 -6.89
C GLU A 108 -20.33 14.34 -6.71
N ALA A 109 -21.46 14.40 -7.40
CA ALA A 109 -22.53 13.39 -7.35
C ALA A 109 -22.10 12.01 -7.90
N GLN A 110 -21.05 11.93 -8.75
CA GLN A 110 -20.62 10.71 -9.42
C GLN A 110 -19.20 10.29 -9.02
N ARG A 111 -18.51 11.08 -8.18
CA ARG A 111 -17.09 10.88 -7.84
C ARG A 111 -16.81 9.50 -7.30
N GLY A 112 -17.63 9.00 -6.39
CA GLY A 112 -17.49 7.66 -5.82
C GLY A 112 -17.61 6.56 -6.87
N ARG A 113 -18.59 6.65 -7.76
CA ARG A 113 -18.80 5.69 -8.86
C ARG A 113 -17.62 5.68 -9.84
N LEU A 114 -17.17 6.85 -10.29
CA LEU A 114 -16.06 6.97 -11.22
C LEU A 114 -14.74 6.47 -10.60
N TYR A 115 -14.50 6.80 -9.33
CA TYR A 115 -13.34 6.29 -8.61
C TYR A 115 -13.37 4.76 -8.46
N ALA A 116 -14.54 4.18 -8.17
CA ALA A 116 -14.71 2.73 -8.11
C ALA A 116 -14.41 2.06 -9.46
N ILE A 117 -14.88 2.63 -10.58
CA ILE A 117 -14.60 2.13 -11.93
C ILE A 117 -13.08 2.13 -12.20
N THR A 118 -12.36 3.21 -11.85
CA THR A 118 -10.90 3.24 -12.00
C THR A 118 -10.21 2.19 -11.13
N GLY A 119 -10.72 1.93 -9.93
CA GLY A 119 -10.22 0.88 -9.04
C GLY A 119 -10.38 -0.52 -9.62
N VAL A 120 -11.56 -0.82 -10.19
CA VAL A 120 -11.84 -2.11 -10.86
C VAL A 120 -10.96 -2.27 -12.10
N THR A 121 -10.88 -1.25 -12.97
CA THR A 121 -10.04 -1.27 -14.18
C THR A 121 -8.56 -1.50 -13.82
N ARG A 122 -8.06 -0.80 -12.79
CA ARG A 122 -6.69 -0.99 -12.29
C ARG A 122 -6.45 -2.41 -11.79
N SER A 123 -7.40 -2.99 -11.07
CA SER A 123 -7.29 -4.36 -10.55
C SER A 123 -7.36 -5.38 -11.67
N ALA A 124 -8.25 -5.21 -12.65
CA ALA A 124 -8.34 -6.08 -13.83
C ALA A 124 -7.04 -6.04 -14.66
N ALA A 125 -6.49 -4.84 -14.89
CA ALA A 125 -5.19 -4.69 -15.57
C ALA A 125 -4.05 -5.36 -14.77
N ALA A 126 -4.05 -5.25 -13.43
CA ALA A 126 -3.04 -5.91 -12.59
C ALA A 126 -3.16 -7.44 -12.62
N VAL A 127 -4.36 -7.99 -12.63
CA VAL A 127 -4.61 -9.44 -12.81
C VAL A 127 -4.12 -9.89 -14.17
N GLY A 128 -4.53 -9.21 -15.25
CA GLY A 128 -4.08 -9.53 -16.62
C GLY A 128 -2.57 -9.47 -16.78
N PHE A 129 -1.94 -8.44 -16.20
CA PHE A 129 -0.48 -8.31 -16.19
C PHE A 129 0.19 -9.38 -15.33
N GLY A 130 -0.44 -9.81 -14.22
CA GLY A 130 0.04 -10.91 -13.39
C GLY A 130 0.11 -12.23 -14.17
N PHE A 131 -0.94 -12.56 -14.95
CA PHE A 131 -0.94 -13.71 -15.84
C PHE A 131 0.11 -13.60 -16.95
N PHE A 132 0.14 -12.46 -17.65
CA PHE A 132 1.09 -12.21 -18.72
C PHE A 132 2.55 -12.30 -18.25
N GLY A 133 2.88 -11.61 -17.16
CA GLY A 133 4.24 -11.61 -16.62
C GLY A 133 4.66 -12.98 -16.08
N GLY A 134 3.75 -13.69 -15.40
CA GLY A 134 4.00 -15.06 -14.93
C GLY A 134 4.20 -16.05 -16.09
N TRP A 135 3.42 -15.94 -17.15
CA TRP A 135 3.59 -16.72 -18.37
C TRP A 135 4.94 -16.40 -19.04
N LEU A 136 5.27 -15.13 -19.21
CA LEU A 136 6.48 -14.66 -19.87
C LEU A 136 7.76 -15.14 -19.15
N LEU A 137 7.80 -15.04 -17.83
CA LEU A 137 8.92 -15.54 -17.01
C LEU A 137 8.97 -17.08 -16.96
N GLY A 138 7.81 -17.73 -17.05
CA GLY A 138 7.73 -19.19 -17.10
C GLY A 138 8.24 -19.79 -18.41
N LEU A 139 8.31 -19.02 -19.50
CA LEU A 139 8.96 -19.45 -20.74
C LEU A 139 10.49 -19.44 -20.58
N GLU A 140 11.03 -18.35 -20.10
CA GLU A 140 12.44 -18.14 -19.83
C GLU A 140 12.60 -16.98 -18.86
N VAL A 141 13.38 -17.16 -17.80
CA VAL A 141 13.63 -16.11 -16.79
C VAL A 141 14.26 -14.87 -17.42
N GLY A 142 15.07 -15.03 -18.48
CA GLY A 142 15.69 -13.94 -19.26
C GLY A 142 14.68 -12.96 -19.87
N ASN A 143 13.43 -13.38 -20.05
CA ASN A 143 12.33 -12.52 -20.54
C ASN A 143 11.93 -11.38 -19.59
N TYR A 144 12.52 -11.31 -18.38
CA TYR A 144 12.28 -10.19 -17.45
C TYR A 144 12.58 -8.82 -18.08
N VAL A 145 13.46 -8.75 -19.06
CA VAL A 145 13.78 -7.53 -19.79
C VAL A 145 12.51 -6.92 -20.45
N TRP A 146 11.65 -7.76 -21.00
CA TRP A 146 10.39 -7.31 -21.58
C TRP A 146 9.43 -6.74 -20.53
N LEU A 147 9.43 -7.30 -19.30
CA LEU A 147 8.68 -6.73 -18.20
C LEU A 147 9.20 -5.34 -17.82
N LEU A 148 10.53 -5.14 -17.81
CA LEU A 148 11.11 -3.82 -17.55
C LEU A 148 10.67 -2.80 -18.61
N TRP A 149 10.65 -3.17 -19.89
CA TRP A 149 10.14 -2.33 -20.97
C TRP A 149 8.65 -2.04 -20.81
N CYS A 150 7.83 -3.03 -20.44
CA CYS A 150 6.41 -2.81 -20.14
C CYS A 150 6.21 -1.79 -19.01
N PHE A 151 7.02 -1.85 -17.97
CA PHE A 151 6.95 -0.90 -16.85
C PHE A 151 7.38 0.50 -17.28
N ALA A 152 8.48 0.63 -18.01
CA ALA A 152 8.93 1.90 -18.56
C ALA A 152 7.86 2.53 -19.46
N ALA A 153 7.32 1.77 -20.42
CA ALA A 153 6.26 2.21 -21.32
C ALA A 153 5.00 2.65 -20.54
N SER A 154 4.62 1.88 -19.50
CA SER A 154 3.45 2.25 -18.68
C SER A 154 3.64 3.59 -17.97
N GLY A 155 4.87 3.92 -17.54
CA GLY A 155 5.21 5.20 -16.94
C GLY A 155 5.04 6.37 -17.92
N PHE A 156 5.58 6.24 -19.12
CA PHE A 156 5.43 7.26 -20.16
C PHE A 156 3.98 7.42 -20.63
N LEU A 157 3.29 6.31 -20.92
CA LEU A 157 1.88 6.36 -21.35
C LEU A 157 0.98 6.97 -20.29
N SER A 158 1.19 6.60 -19.01
CA SER A 158 0.47 7.22 -17.89
C SER A 158 0.74 8.72 -17.82
N GLY A 159 2.00 9.14 -17.98
CA GLY A 159 2.39 10.54 -18.00
C GLY A 159 1.76 11.31 -19.16
N LEU A 160 1.79 10.76 -20.37
CA LEU A 160 1.19 11.38 -21.56
C LEU A 160 -0.32 11.59 -21.38
N TRP A 161 -1.04 10.58 -20.93
CA TRP A 161 -2.48 10.71 -20.70
C TRP A 161 -2.82 11.63 -19.54
N THR A 162 -2.04 11.62 -18.46
CA THR A 162 -2.23 12.56 -17.35
C THR A 162 -1.97 14.00 -17.80
N HIS A 163 -1.01 14.23 -18.68
CA HIS A 163 -0.75 15.56 -19.25
C HIS A 163 -1.93 16.12 -20.06
N GLY A 164 -2.65 15.25 -20.75
CA GLY A 164 -3.85 15.60 -21.54
C GLY A 164 -5.11 15.88 -20.70
N LEU A 165 -5.07 15.72 -19.38
CA LEU A 165 -6.22 16.03 -18.55
C LEU A 165 -6.41 17.55 -18.41
N PRO A 166 -7.69 18.03 -18.21
CA PRO A 166 -7.96 19.44 -18.06
C PRO A 166 -7.05 20.10 -17.03
N ALA A 167 -6.36 21.15 -17.44
CA ALA A 167 -5.41 21.86 -16.63
C ALA A 167 -6.15 22.76 -15.63
N VAL A 168 -6.12 22.38 -14.35
CA VAL A 168 -6.55 23.26 -13.26
C VAL A 168 -5.28 23.83 -12.62
N ALA A 169 -5.22 25.16 -12.58
CA ALA A 169 -4.17 25.84 -11.85
C ALA A 169 -4.27 25.48 -10.35
N TRP A 170 -3.13 25.35 -9.70
CA TRP A 170 -3.09 25.19 -8.27
C TRP A 170 -3.54 26.50 -7.62
N GLU A 171 -4.74 26.51 -7.05
CA GLU A 171 -5.11 27.51 -6.07
C GLU A 171 -4.39 27.14 -4.77
N SER A 172 -3.46 27.98 -4.35
CA SER A 172 -2.83 27.86 -3.04
C SER A 172 -3.95 28.06 -2.00
N SER A 173 -4.58 26.98 -1.58
CA SER A 173 -5.40 27.03 -0.37
C SER A 173 -4.45 27.45 0.75
N GLU A 174 -4.75 28.58 1.35
CA GLU A 174 -4.08 29.08 2.54
C GLU A 174 -3.99 27.94 3.56
N GLY A 175 -2.77 27.55 3.90
CA GLY A 175 -2.53 26.49 4.87
C GLY A 175 -2.40 25.10 4.29
N GLY A 176 -1.37 24.85 3.48
CA GLY A 176 -0.82 23.49 3.38
C GLY A 176 -0.61 22.99 4.81
N ALA A 177 -1.31 21.92 5.20
CA ALA A 177 -1.26 21.40 6.57
C ALA A 177 0.21 21.23 6.97
N ARG A 178 0.70 22.10 7.85
CA ARG A 178 2.06 21.98 8.35
C ARG A 178 2.07 20.74 9.23
N LEU A 179 2.80 19.72 8.84
CA LEU A 179 2.87 18.44 9.58
C LEU A 179 3.11 18.69 11.08
N TRP A 180 3.97 19.64 11.41
CA TRP A 180 4.29 19.98 12.79
C TRP A 180 3.09 20.58 13.56
N SER A 181 2.29 21.43 12.94
CA SER A 181 1.06 21.94 13.57
C SER A 181 -0.02 20.86 13.70
N ALA A 182 -0.05 19.92 12.75
CA ALA A 182 -0.98 18.80 12.79
C ALA A 182 -0.69 17.80 13.92
N LEU A 183 0.55 17.74 14.41
CA LEU A 183 0.90 16.88 15.56
C LEU A 183 0.18 17.27 16.87
N ARG A 184 -0.33 18.49 16.99
CA ARG A 184 -1.16 18.88 18.15
C ARG A 184 -2.38 17.96 18.30
N TRP A 185 -3.01 17.56 17.20
CA TRP A 185 -4.17 16.68 17.22
C TRP A 185 -3.89 15.29 17.81
N VAL A 186 -2.66 14.81 17.68
CA VAL A 186 -2.25 13.54 18.31
C VAL A 186 -2.24 13.66 19.84
N ARG A 187 -2.01 14.88 20.38
CA ARG A 187 -2.04 15.14 21.82
C ARG A 187 -3.45 15.43 22.33
N GLU A 188 -4.23 16.20 21.55
CA GLU A 188 -5.54 16.69 21.93
C GLU A 188 -6.64 15.65 21.73
N ASP A 189 -6.60 14.90 20.62
CA ASP A 189 -7.62 13.89 20.28
C ASP A 189 -7.17 12.49 20.70
N ARG A 190 -7.84 11.94 21.72
CA ARG A 190 -7.57 10.61 22.27
C ARG A 190 -7.90 9.49 21.29
N ASP A 191 -9.01 9.62 20.54
CA ASP A 191 -9.47 8.59 19.61
C ASP A 191 -8.56 8.54 18.40
N PHE A 192 -8.13 9.70 17.88
CA PHE A 192 -7.15 9.80 16.83
C PHE A 192 -5.81 9.16 17.24
N ARG A 193 -5.30 9.48 18.44
CA ARG A 193 -4.07 8.87 18.96
C ARG A 193 -4.20 7.35 19.09
N THR A 194 -5.33 6.86 19.60
CA THR A 194 -5.61 5.42 19.75
C THR A 194 -5.61 4.73 18.41
N LEU A 195 -6.26 5.33 17.42
CA LEU A 195 -6.31 4.82 16.05
C LEU A 195 -4.89 4.77 15.42
N LEU A 196 -4.10 5.83 15.56
CA LEU A 196 -2.74 5.88 15.03
C LEU A 196 -1.83 4.82 15.66
N ILE A 197 -1.87 4.63 16.98
CA ILE A 197 -1.08 3.59 17.67
C ILE A 197 -1.47 2.20 17.15
N SER A 198 -2.77 1.89 17.11
CA SER A 198 -3.26 0.62 16.57
C SER A 198 -2.81 0.41 15.12
N TRP A 199 -2.87 1.46 14.29
CA TRP A 199 -2.43 1.38 12.90
C TRP A 199 -0.92 1.19 12.75
N MET A 200 -0.12 1.81 13.62
CA MET A 200 1.33 1.60 13.61
C MET A 200 1.68 0.16 13.99
N MET A 201 1.10 -0.37 15.06
CA MET A 201 1.32 -1.75 15.49
C MET A 201 0.93 -2.77 14.40
N MET A 202 -0.32 -2.68 13.92
CA MET A 202 -0.82 -3.55 12.85
C MET A 202 0.00 -3.40 11.57
N GLY A 203 0.31 -2.16 11.19
CA GLY A 203 0.98 -1.88 9.93
C GLY A 203 2.42 -2.34 9.88
N ILE A 204 3.16 -2.33 10.98
CA ILE A 204 4.51 -2.90 11.04
C ILE A 204 4.43 -4.43 10.83
N GLY A 205 3.58 -5.13 11.59
CA GLY A 205 3.41 -6.58 11.41
C GLY A 205 2.95 -6.97 10.00
N ASN A 206 1.98 -6.22 9.45
CA ASN A 206 1.47 -6.43 8.10
C ASN A 206 2.55 -6.21 7.03
N LEU A 207 3.30 -5.11 7.08
CA LEU A 207 4.29 -4.77 6.06
C LEU A 207 5.57 -5.62 6.16
N VAL A 208 5.95 -6.04 7.37
CA VAL A 208 7.03 -7.02 7.57
C VAL A 208 6.68 -8.34 6.87
N ALA A 209 5.49 -8.88 7.12
CA ALA A 209 5.03 -10.09 6.47
C ALA A 209 4.94 -9.94 4.94
N ALA A 210 4.38 -8.81 4.46
CA ALA A 210 4.23 -8.52 3.04
C ALA A 210 5.58 -8.50 2.29
N SER A 211 6.64 -8.03 2.93
CA SER A 211 7.98 -7.98 2.35
C SER A 211 8.57 -9.37 2.06
N LEU A 212 8.02 -10.41 2.67
CA LEU A 212 8.57 -11.75 2.66
C LEU A 212 7.80 -12.77 1.82
N PHE A 213 6.60 -12.45 1.33
CA PHE A 213 5.78 -13.43 0.60
C PHE A 213 6.49 -14.00 -0.64
N VAL A 214 7.05 -13.12 -1.49
CA VAL A 214 7.79 -13.56 -2.69
C VAL A 214 9.11 -14.24 -2.29
N GLU A 215 9.83 -13.69 -1.32
CA GLU A 215 11.08 -14.27 -0.81
C GLU A 215 10.86 -15.70 -0.33
N TYR A 216 9.81 -15.95 0.44
CA TYR A 216 9.48 -17.27 0.98
C TYR A 216 9.23 -18.31 -0.10
N LEU A 217 8.48 -17.98 -1.15
CA LEU A 217 8.12 -18.92 -2.21
C LEU A 217 9.20 -19.07 -3.27
N ALA A 218 9.91 -17.99 -3.61
CA ALA A 218 10.81 -17.96 -4.75
C ALA A 218 12.27 -18.25 -4.41
N ASN A 219 12.76 -17.94 -3.22
CA ASN A 219 14.19 -18.07 -2.93
C ASN A 219 14.57 -19.53 -2.63
N PRO A 220 15.47 -20.15 -3.44
CA PRO A 220 15.90 -21.54 -3.25
C PRO A 220 16.48 -21.85 -1.86
N LYS A 221 17.04 -20.82 -1.20
CA LYS A 221 17.62 -20.95 0.15
C LYS A 221 16.62 -21.42 1.21
N HIS A 222 15.32 -21.25 0.94
CA HIS A 222 14.26 -21.60 1.89
C HIS A 222 13.58 -22.94 1.60
N GLY A 223 14.03 -23.65 0.55
CA GLY A 223 13.59 -25.00 0.22
C GLY A 223 12.27 -25.13 -0.54
N ILE A 224 11.48 -24.06 -0.70
CA ILE A 224 10.20 -24.11 -1.45
C ILE A 224 10.46 -24.00 -2.94
N ASN A 225 11.13 -22.94 -3.38
CA ASN A 225 11.63 -22.74 -4.74
C ASN A 225 10.57 -22.97 -5.84
N LEU A 226 9.39 -22.36 -5.71
CA LEU A 226 8.31 -22.48 -6.71
C LEU A 226 8.72 -21.85 -8.04
N PRO A 227 8.20 -22.38 -9.18
CA PRO A 227 8.33 -21.74 -10.48
C PRO A 227 7.77 -20.31 -10.48
N GLU A 228 8.34 -19.45 -11.32
CA GLU A 228 7.99 -18.02 -11.42
C GLU A 228 6.48 -17.79 -11.68
N ARG A 229 5.91 -18.64 -12.54
CA ARG A 229 4.48 -18.61 -12.88
C ARG A 229 3.60 -18.84 -11.64
N GLU A 230 4.00 -19.78 -10.78
CA GLU A 230 3.24 -20.09 -9.56
C GLU A 230 3.39 -18.99 -8.51
N VAL A 231 4.60 -18.46 -8.34
CA VAL A 231 4.85 -17.31 -7.46
C VAL A 231 4.01 -16.11 -7.92
N ALA A 232 4.01 -15.79 -9.21
CA ALA A 232 3.21 -14.71 -9.78
C ALA A 232 1.70 -14.94 -9.59
N TRP A 233 1.23 -16.18 -9.76
CA TRP A 233 -0.15 -16.58 -9.51
C TRP A 233 -0.54 -16.34 -8.05
N ILE A 234 0.22 -16.94 -7.11
CA ILE A 234 -0.10 -16.92 -5.68
C ILE A 234 0.01 -15.50 -5.11
N THR A 235 1.09 -14.77 -5.39
CA THR A 235 1.36 -13.47 -4.74
C THR A 235 0.87 -12.27 -5.54
N GLY A 236 0.65 -12.41 -6.84
CA GLY A 236 0.20 -11.33 -7.73
C GLY A 236 -1.28 -11.41 -8.08
N VAL A 237 -1.71 -12.54 -8.66
CA VAL A 237 -3.07 -12.69 -9.21
C VAL A 237 -4.11 -12.91 -8.12
N VAL A 238 -3.92 -13.92 -7.27
CA VAL A 238 -4.89 -14.32 -6.24
C VAL A 238 -5.31 -13.17 -5.34
N PRO A 239 -4.40 -12.43 -4.68
CA PRO A 239 -4.80 -11.37 -3.77
C PRO A 239 -5.49 -10.20 -4.48
N VAL A 240 -5.11 -9.88 -5.72
CA VAL A 240 -5.71 -8.78 -6.48
C VAL A 240 -7.12 -9.16 -6.96
N ALA A 241 -7.32 -10.39 -7.41
CA ALA A 241 -8.63 -10.91 -7.82
C ALA A 241 -9.62 -10.93 -6.63
N VAL A 242 -9.18 -11.47 -5.49
CA VAL A 242 -10.02 -11.49 -4.28
C VAL A 242 -10.29 -10.08 -3.76
N ARG A 243 -9.30 -9.19 -3.79
CA ARG A 243 -9.49 -7.77 -3.44
C ARG A 243 -10.56 -7.11 -4.32
N MET A 244 -10.53 -7.36 -5.63
CA MET A 244 -11.50 -6.80 -6.57
C MET A 244 -12.93 -7.21 -6.22
N VAL A 245 -13.17 -8.49 -5.99
CA VAL A 245 -14.50 -9.04 -5.65
C VAL A 245 -14.95 -8.59 -4.26
N SER A 246 -14.02 -8.55 -3.29
CA SER A 246 -14.34 -8.22 -1.88
C SER A 246 -14.55 -6.73 -1.63
N SER A 247 -14.15 -5.84 -2.54
CA SER A 247 -14.23 -4.39 -2.32
C SER A 247 -15.65 -3.90 -2.11
N TYR A 248 -16.62 -4.42 -2.86
CA TYR A 248 -18.03 -4.02 -2.74
C TYR A 248 -18.66 -4.46 -1.41
N PRO A 249 -18.58 -5.73 -0.97
CA PRO A 249 -19.05 -6.14 0.35
C PRO A 249 -18.46 -5.32 1.50
N TRP A 250 -17.18 -4.99 1.44
CA TRP A 250 -16.53 -4.16 2.46
C TRP A 250 -17.07 -2.73 2.52
N GLY A 251 -17.46 -2.14 1.39
CA GLY A 251 -18.16 -0.86 1.37
C GLY A 251 -19.45 -0.91 2.19
N LEU A 252 -20.28 -1.94 1.97
CA LEU A 252 -21.53 -2.13 2.70
C LEU A 252 -21.32 -2.38 4.20
N ILE A 253 -20.30 -3.15 4.56
CA ILE A 253 -19.94 -3.39 5.97
C ILE A 253 -19.49 -2.09 6.63
N TYR A 254 -18.65 -1.31 5.95
CA TYR A 254 -18.12 -0.05 6.47
C TYR A 254 -19.23 0.98 6.78
N ASP A 255 -20.27 1.01 5.96
CA ASP A 255 -21.40 1.94 6.16
C ASP A 255 -22.26 1.56 7.37
N ARG A 256 -22.37 0.26 7.67
CA ARG A 256 -23.24 -0.25 8.73
C ARG A 256 -22.54 -0.47 10.08
N VAL A 257 -21.21 -0.62 10.06
CA VAL A 257 -20.43 -1.02 11.23
C VAL A 257 -19.51 0.12 11.67
N GLY A 258 -19.29 0.25 12.98
CA GLY A 258 -18.39 1.25 13.54
C GLY A 258 -16.94 1.07 13.08
N LEU A 259 -16.20 2.17 12.94
CA LEU A 259 -14.82 2.20 12.44
C LEU A 259 -13.90 1.24 13.20
N PHE A 260 -13.97 1.23 14.53
CA PHE A 260 -13.11 0.38 15.37
C PHE A 260 -13.42 -1.11 15.20
N THR A 261 -14.71 -1.46 15.05
CA THR A 261 -15.13 -2.85 14.82
C THR A 261 -14.65 -3.35 13.46
N VAL A 262 -14.82 -2.56 12.40
CA VAL A 262 -14.30 -2.90 11.07
C VAL A 262 -12.78 -3.11 11.13
N ARG A 263 -12.06 -2.25 11.83
CA ARG A 263 -10.60 -2.40 12.02
C ARG A 263 -10.24 -3.70 12.73
N SER A 264 -10.96 -4.06 13.78
CA SER A 264 -10.73 -5.31 14.51
C SER A 264 -10.96 -6.54 13.64
N ILE A 265 -12.03 -6.55 12.84
CA ILE A 265 -12.30 -7.64 11.89
C ILE A 265 -11.17 -7.75 10.86
N LEU A 266 -10.74 -6.63 10.27
CA LEU A 266 -9.65 -6.61 9.30
C LEU A 266 -8.33 -7.12 9.89
N ASN A 267 -8.02 -6.74 11.12
CA ASN A 267 -6.82 -7.20 11.81
C ASN A 267 -6.83 -8.72 12.01
N VAL A 268 -7.98 -9.30 12.39
CA VAL A 268 -8.12 -10.76 12.51
C VAL A 268 -7.88 -11.44 11.17
N ILE A 269 -8.48 -10.93 10.08
CA ILE A 269 -8.30 -11.49 8.74
C ILE A 269 -6.82 -11.38 8.29
N PHE A 270 -6.14 -10.25 8.53
CA PHE A 270 -4.71 -10.12 8.25
C PHE A 270 -3.86 -11.12 9.05
N ALA A 271 -4.15 -11.30 10.33
CA ALA A 271 -3.42 -12.27 11.16
C ALA A 271 -3.65 -13.71 10.64
N MET A 272 -4.88 -14.07 10.32
CA MET A 272 -5.20 -15.36 9.71
C MET A 272 -4.50 -15.56 8.37
N ALA A 273 -4.46 -14.53 7.52
CA ALA A 273 -3.77 -14.58 6.23
C ALA A 273 -2.28 -14.92 6.40
N ILE A 274 -1.60 -14.22 7.31
CA ILE A 274 -0.17 -14.41 7.59
C ILE A 274 0.10 -15.79 8.18
N LEU A 275 -0.70 -16.22 9.17
CA LEU A 275 -0.56 -17.53 9.81
C LEU A 275 -0.80 -18.67 8.82
N THR A 276 -1.82 -18.56 7.98
CA THR A 276 -2.12 -19.56 6.94
C THR A 276 -1.00 -19.61 5.89
N PHE A 277 -0.45 -18.48 5.50
CA PHE A 277 0.58 -18.41 4.47
C PHE A 277 1.92 -18.98 4.95
N PHE A 278 2.44 -18.55 6.10
CA PHE A 278 3.75 -19.00 6.60
C PHE A 278 3.69 -20.27 7.43
N GLY A 279 2.54 -20.61 8.03
CA GLY A 279 2.36 -21.83 8.81
C GLY A 279 1.82 -23.02 8.01
N GLY A 280 1.15 -22.75 6.88
CA GLY A 280 0.60 -23.78 6.01
C GLY A 280 1.64 -24.31 5.00
N HIS A 281 1.35 -25.49 4.47
CA HIS A 281 2.18 -26.14 3.46
C HIS A 281 1.37 -26.40 2.18
N GLY A 282 2.03 -26.18 1.04
CA GLY A 282 1.47 -26.47 -0.29
C GLY A 282 0.60 -25.34 -0.84
N HIS A 283 0.28 -25.47 -2.13
CA HIS A 283 -0.39 -24.44 -2.94
C HIS A 283 -1.70 -23.95 -2.36
N LEU A 284 -2.52 -24.88 -1.80
CA LEU A 284 -3.82 -24.50 -1.24
C LEU A 284 -3.67 -23.54 -0.06
N ALA A 285 -2.75 -23.81 0.87
CA ALA A 285 -2.53 -22.96 2.03
C ALA A 285 -2.04 -21.57 1.62
N TRP A 286 -1.10 -21.50 0.67
CA TRP A 286 -0.58 -20.22 0.17
C TRP A 286 -1.65 -19.42 -0.59
N CYS A 287 -2.47 -20.08 -1.44
CA CYS A 287 -3.58 -19.43 -2.12
C CYS A 287 -4.65 -18.92 -1.14
N VAL A 288 -5.01 -19.71 -0.12
CA VAL A 288 -5.96 -19.30 0.92
C VAL A 288 -5.39 -18.11 1.72
N GLY A 289 -4.13 -18.20 2.15
CA GLY A 289 -3.46 -17.09 2.84
C GLY A 289 -3.46 -15.80 2.01
N MET A 290 -3.10 -15.87 0.73
CA MET A 290 -3.11 -14.69 -0.16
C MET A 290 -4.51 -14.23 -0.54
N GLY A 291 -5.50 -15.12 -0.58
CA GLY A 291 -6.92 -14.77 -0.71
C GLY A 291 -7.41 -13.95 0.48
N LEU A 292 -7.16 -14.43 1.70
CA LEU A 292 -7.45 -13.69 2.94
C LEU A 292 -6.72 -12.35 2.99
N TRP A 293 -5.46 -12.32 2.56
CA TRP A 293 -4.69 -11.08 2.42
C TRP A 293 -5.33 -10.09 1.46
N GLY A 294 -5.77 -10.56 0.29
CA GLY A 294 -6.51 -9.76 -0.69
C GLY A 294 -7.82 -9.21 -0.14
N MET A 295 -8.59 -10.06 0.56
CA MET A 295 -9.85 -9.68 1.22
C MET A 295 -9.63 -8.63 2.30
N ALA A 296 -8.62 -8.79 3.16
CA ALA A 296 -8.28 -7.82 4.19
C ALA A 296 -7.82 -6.48 3.59
N ASN A 297 -7.04 -6.51 2.50
CA ASN A 297 -6.64 -5.30 1.77
C ASN A 297 -7.82 -4.57 1.12
N ALA A 298 -8.86 -5.29 0.65
CA ALA A 298 -10.08 -4.67 0.13
C ALA A 298 -10.75 -3.78 1.21
N GLY A 299 -11.01 -4.34 2.38
CA GLY A 299 -11.58 -3.59 3.50
C GLY A 299 -10.63 -2.54 4.06
N GLY A 300 -9.32 -2.86 4.06
CA GLY A 300 -8.26 -1.92 4.43
C GLY A 300 -8.26 -0.66 3.58
N ASN A 301 -8.41 -0.79 2.26
CA ASN A 301 -8.47 0.35 1.32
C ASN A 301 -9.69 1.23 1.55
N VAL A 302 -10.86 0.62 1.77
CA VAL A 302 -12.10 1.37 2.13
C VAL A 302 -11.90 2.13 3.43
N THR A 303 -11.40 1.43 4.45
CA THR A 303 -11.17 2.04 5.76
C THR A 303 -10.13 3.15 5.70
N TRP A 304 -9.02 2.93 4.98
CA TRP A 304 -7.92 3.91 4.84
C TRP A 304 -8.37 5.19 4.13
N GLY A 305 -9.24 5.06 3.14
CA GLY A 305 -9.75 6.23 2.39
C GLY A 305 -10.81 7.04 3.14
N LEU A 306 -11.58 6.40 4.02
CA LEU A 306 -12.79 6.99 4.58
C LEU A 306 -12.77 7.24 6.10
N TRP A 307 -11.81 6.69 6.86
CA TRP A 307 -11.77 6.79 8.32
C TRP A 307 -11.81 8.24 8.83
N VAL A 308 -11.10 9.12 8.13
CA VAL A 308 -11.00 10.53 8.50
C VAL A 308 -12.35 11.23 8.50
N THR A 309 -13.27 10.81 7.63
CA THR A 309 -14.63 11.40 7.56
C THR A 309 -15.50 11.02 8.74
N LYS A 310 -15.16 9.92 9.46
CA LYS A 310 -15.87 9.47 10.66
C LYS A 310 -15.27 10.02 11.96
N LEU A 311 -14.01 10.47 11.94
CA LEU A 311 -13.29 10.85 13.16
C LEU A 311 -12.91 12.33 13.20
N ALA A 312 -12.39 12.89 12.10
CA ALA A 312 -11.83 14.22 12.09
C ALA A 312 -12.91 15.33 12.04
N PRO A 313 -12.75 16.43 12.78
CA PRO A 313 -13.54 17.63 12.58
C PRO A 313 -13.41 18.14 11.14
N LYS A 314 -14.48 18.69 10.56
CA LYS A 314 -14.52 19.09 9.14
C LYS A 314 -13.38 20.03 8.72
N HIS A 315 -12.93 20.89 9.62
CA HIS A 315 -11.84 21.86 9.37
C HIS A 315 -10.45 21.25 9.52
N ALA A 316 -10.30 20.07 10.14
CA ALA A 316 -9.01 19.46 10.46
C ALA A 316 -8.70 18.18 9.64
N VAL A 317 -9.56 17.81 8.68
CA VAL A 317 -9.43 16.57 7.87
C VAL A 317 -8.05 16.46 7.22
N ALA A 318 -7.54 17.54 6.63
CA ALA A 318 -6.24 17.54 5.98
C ALA A 318 -5.07 17.32 6.96
N GLU A 319 -5.17 17.89 8.17
CA GLU A 319 -4.16 17.73 9.22
C GLU A 319 -4.11 16.29 9.73
N TYR A 320 -5.27 15.67 10.01
CA TYR A 320 -5.37 14.27 10.40
C TYR A 320 -4.78 13.33 9.34
N MET A 321 -5.14 13.56 8.07
CA MET A 321 -4.62 12.76 6.95
C MET A 321 -3.12 12.93 6.75
N SER A 322 -2.57 14.11 6.95
CA SER A 322 -1.12 14.35 6.79
C SER A 322 -0.31 13.57 7.83
N VAL A 323 -0.71 13.58 9.10
CA VAL A 323 -0.06 12.79 10.15
C VAL A 323 -0.17 11.30 9.86
N HIS A 324 -1.37 10.84 9.49
CA HIS A 324 -1.59 9.43 9.15
C HIS A 324 -0.75 8.96 7.97
N SER A 325 -0.70 9.75 6.89
CA SER A 325 0.09 9.44 5.70
C SER A 325 1.59 9.42 5.98
N PHE A 326 2.08 10.37 6.78
CA PHE A 326 3.48 10.39 7.22
C PHE A 326 3.84 9.12 7.99
N LEU A 327 3.06 8.76 9.01
CA LEU A 327 3.28 7.55 9.81
C LEU A 327 3.15 6.28 8.96
N THR A 328 2.23 6.25 7.99
CA THR A 328 2.10 5.13 7.06
C THR A 328 3.35 4.96 6.19
N GLY A 329 3.89 6.05 5.66
CA GLY A 329 5.15 6.03 4.92
C GLY A 329 6.33 5.63 5.80
N PHE A 330 6.41 6.18 7.02
CA PHE A 330 7.49 5.89 7.96
C PHE A 330 7.57 4.40 8.33
N ARG A 331 6.44 3.78 8.71
CA ARG A 331 6.43 2.34 9.00
C ARG A 331 6.75 1.49 7.76
N GLY A 332 6.31 1.92 6.57
CA GLY A 332 6.60 1.23 5.33
C GLY A 332 8.05 1.36 4.88
N LEU A 333 8.75 2.41 5.30
CA LEU A 333 10.20 2.55 5.11
C LEU A 333 10.97 1.59 6.03
N LEU A 334 10.49 1.38 7.26
CA LEU A 334 11.16 0.55 8.26
C LEU A 334 10.85 -0.95 8.11
N ALA A 335 9.66 -1.30 7.62
CA ALA A 335 9.21 -2.69 7.64
C ALA A 335 10.07 -3.65 6.79
N PRO A 336 10.49 -3.35 5.54
CA PRO A 336 11.33 -4.25 4.77
C PRO A 336 12.71 -4.51 5.40
N PRO A 337 13.47 -3.49 5.87
CA PRO A 337 14.71 -3.74 6.61
C PRO A 337 14.52 -4.63 7.84
N LEU A 338 13.45 -4.37 8.62
CA LEU A 338 13.13 -5.21 9.79
C LEU A 338 12.80 -6.64 9.37
N ALA A 339 12.06 -6.84 8.28
CA ALA A 339 11.70 -8.16 7.77
C ALA A 339 12.94 -9.00 7.44
N PHE A 340 13.83 -8.45 6.61
CA PHE A 340 15.03 -9.18 6.18
C PHE A 340 16.06 -9.33 7.31
N ALA A 341 16.21 -8.36 8.20
CA ALA A 341 17.08 -8.49 9.37
C ALA A 341 16.58 -9.59 10.31
N SER A 342 15.25 -9.66 10.54
CA SER A 342 14.65 -10.69 11.38
C SER A 342 14.83 -12.11 10.83
N LEU A 343 14.86 -12.29 9.50
CA LEU A 343 15.13 -13.59 8.87
C LEU A 343 16.52 -14.14 9.13
N GLN A 344 17.47 -13.32 9.59
CA GLN A 344 18.81 -13.81 9.96
C GLN A 344 18.80 -14.64 11.25
N VAL A 345 17.81 -14.42 12.11
CA VAL A 345 17.74 -15.01 13.45
C VAL A 345 16.44 -15.78 13.71
N MET A 346 15.47 -15.70 12.81
CA MET A 346 14.13 -16.29 12.98
C MET A 346 13.66 -17.01 11.73
N SER A 347 12.84 -18.07 11.91
CA SER A 347 12.14 -18.71 10.80
C SER A 347 10.98 -17.87 10.28
N PHE A 348 10.52 -18.14 9.06
CA PHE A 348 9.30 -17.50 8.51
C PHE A 348 8.07 -17.75 9.36
N GLN A 349 7.93 -18.97 9.91
CA GLN A 349 6.82 -19.32 10.79
C GLN A 349 6.84 -18.49 12.07
N THR A 350 8.00 -18.41 12.74
CA THR A 350 8.17 -17.60 13.95
C THR A 350 7.86 -16.13 13.67
N LEU A 351 8.38 -15.61 12.57
CA LEU A 351 8.14 -14.22 12.18
C LEU A 351 6.66 -13.98 11.82
N GLY A 352 6.02 -14.93 11.15
CA GLY A 352 4.58 -14.90 10.88
C GLY A 352 3.73 -14.87 12.14
N ILE A 353 4.09 -15.66 13.15
CA ILE A 353 3.44 -15.65 14.48
C ILE A 353 3.61 -14.31 15.16
N LEU A 354 4.83 -13.75 15.19
CA LEU A 354 5.10 -12.44 15.80
C LEU A 354 4.36 -11.31 15.09
N CYS A 355 4.34 -11.29 13.76
CA CYS A 355 3.57 -10.32 12.98
C CYS A 355 2.08 -10.42 13.29
N SER A 356 1.54 -11.63 13.33
CA SER A 356 0.12 -11.86 13.65
C SER A 356 -0.21 -11.48 15.09
N ALA A 357 0.67 -11.79 16.06
CA ALA A 357 0.51 -11.37 17.44
C ALA A 357 0.50 -9.83 17.59
N ALA A 358 1.38 -9.12 16.89
CA ALA A 358 1.40 -7.66 16.86
C ALA A 358 0.10 -7.09 16.28
N ILE A 359 -0.44 -7.69 15.20
CA ILE A 359 -1.70 -7.30 14.58
C ILE A 359 -2.89 -7.55 15.52
N LEU A 360 -2.94 -8.70 16.18
CA LEU A 360 -4.00 -9.05 17.14
C LEU A 360 -3.92 -8.19 18.40
N SER A 361 -2.71 -7.86 18.88
CA SER A 361 -2.51 -6.92 20.00
C SER A 361 -3.03 -5.53 19.66
N ALA A 362 -2.84 -5.07 18.42
CA ALA A 362 -3.43 -3.82 17.93
C ALA A 362 -4.96 -3.86 17.95
N SER A 363 -5.56 -5.01 17.65
CA SER A 363 -7.02 -5.22 17.72
C SER A 363 -7.54 -5.20 19.16
N ALA A 364 -6.86 -5.90 20.05
CA ALA A 364 -7.20 -5.90 21.49
C ALA A 364 -7.10 -4.49 22.08
N PHE A 365 -6.02 -3.76 21.76
CA PHE A 365 -5.80 -2.38 22.19
C PHE A 365 -6.95 -1.45 21.77
N ILE A 366 -7.38 -1.51 20.51
CA ILE A 366 -8.46 -0.66 19.99
C ILE A 366 -9.81 -1.02 20.63
N THR A 367 -10.08 -2.31 20.84
CA THR A 367 -11.35 -2.79 21.41
C THR A 367 -11.50 -2.39 22.90
N VAL A 368 -10.43 -2.51 23.67
CA VAL A 368 -10.42 -2.09 25.09
C VAL A 368 -10.65 -0.58 25.22
N ARG A 369 -10.00 0.20 24.35
CA ARG A 369 -10.15 1.66 24.34
C ARG A 369 -11.52 2.14 23.87
N ALA A 370 -12.10 1.50 22.86
CA ALA A 370 -13.46 1.81 22.40
C ALA A 370 -14.49 1.60 23.52
N ARG A 371 -14.40 0.48 24.24
CA ARG A 371 -15.27 0.20 25.39
C ARG A 371 -15.12 1.23 26.50
N SER A 372 -13.89 1.64 26.83
CA SER A 372 -13.66 2.64 27.88
C SER A 372 -14.21 4.02 27.50
N SER A 373 -14.19 4.39 26.23
CA SER A 373 -14.78 5.63 25.71
C SER A 373 -16.32 5.61 25.80
N ASP A 374 -16.94 4.48 25.43
CA ASP A 374 -18.37 4.28 25.56
C ASP A 374 -18.85 4.34 27.02
N ASP A 375 -18.08 3.73 27.94
CA ASP A 375 -18.38 3.76 29.37
C ASP A 375 -18.20 5.17 29.98
N GLU A 376 -17.21 5.93 29.54
CA GLU A 376 -17.02 7.33 29.96
C GLU A 376 -18.15 8.22 29.46
N THR A 377 -18.57 8.03 28.21
CA THR A 377 -19.72 8.75 27.61
C THR A 377 -21.02 8.39 28.33
N ARG A 378 -21.25 7.11 28.62
CA ARG A 378 -22.42 6.64 29.39
C ARG A 378 -22.44 7.16 30.83
N ARG A 379 -21.28 7.37 31.45
CA ARG A 379 -21.17 7.97 32.81
C ARG A 379 -21.43 9.47 32.81
N ARG A 380 -21.08 10.18 31.72
CA ARG A 380 -21.35 11.62 31.55
C ARG A 380 -22.80 11.93 31.21
N LEU A 381 -23.46 11.05 30.43
CA LEU A 381 -24.88 11.08 30.17
C LEU A 381 -25.57 10.44 31.37
N GLY A 382 -26.17 11.27 32.24
CA GLY A 382 -26.87 10.80 33.44
C GLY A 382 -28.08 9.90 33.13
N PRO A 383 -28.71 9.28 34.14
CA PRO A 383 -29.79 8.29 33.95
C PRO A 383 -31.00 8.76 33.15
N ARG A 384 -31.19 10.08 32.93
CA ARG A 384 -32.33 10.69 32.24
C ARG A 384 -32.23 10.84 30.72
N GLU A 385 -31.07 10.61 30.13
CA GLU A 385 -30.85 10.68 28.67
C GLU A 385 -30.70 9.30 28.01
N ARG A 386 -31.18 8.24 28.63
CA ARG A 386 -31.09 6.84 28.17
C ARG A 386 -32.34 6.29 27.50
N LEU A 387 -33.27 7.17 27.05
CA LEU A 387 -34.46 6.76 26.29
C LEU A 387 -34.36 7.15 24.83
#